data_dad032e209ccbaf438c62d7de6a8ca2f
#
_entry.id   dad032e209ccbaf438c62d7de6a8ca2f
#
_cell.length_a   1.000
_cell.length_b   1.000
_cell.length_c   1.000
_cell.angle_alpha   90.00
_cell.angle_beta   90.00
_cell.angle_gamma   90.00
#
_symmetry.space_group_name_H-M   'P 1'
#
loop_
_entity.id
_entity.type
_entity.pdbx_description
1 polymer ?
#
loop_
_entity_poly.entity_id
_entity_poly.type
_entity_poly.pdbx_seq_one_letter_code
_entity_poly.pdbx_strand_id
1 'polypeptide(L)'
;MPNLPSEFIEQTRQLMGEAECNALCRALQADEPVSIRTNTGKNAPAPPQAHPVPWTDNGFYLNRRPAFTFDPLFHAGFYYVQEAASMFIAQAVRRYVNRPVVMLDLCAAPGGKSTLVRNCLPQGSLLVANEVMRARSQVLAENLIKWGNPEVIVTNNDPADFSRLEERFDVILTDVPCSGEGMFRKDDRAISEWSSEGVELCWKRQRRIVADIWPCLKQGGILIYSTCTFNREENEDNVAWIASTLGAEVLPVDTETEWGITGNLTGEDFPVYRFLPHHTSGEGLFVAVLRKKPDSEAGNFCFTGENTRREEADGCHAGNGGEWFADGISPSGDSEEEKPASVYSRRTIAETVYTDAAERRGRKAEGFRKGGKGKAMQKGSKVSGVSFPKETEAWIQHAGNFSFRIEDTLAIAIPADYAGFYDELKESLRILHAGITLAELKGKDWMPSHTLAMSTVLCKDAFPQTDLTLAQALSYLRREAIILDSSVPKGYVLVTYRHVPLGFVKNLGNRANNLYPQEWRIRSGYTPEELHPVYENLLELAACSAGSAACPNPLPDSPSA
;
A
#
# COMPACT_ATOMS: atom_id res chain seq x y z
N MET A 1 -22.48 -6.31 -17.75
CA MET A 1 -22.13 -5.74 -16.44
C MET A 1 -23.36 -5.82 -15.55
N PRO A 2 -23.22 -6.09 -14.24
CA PRO A 2 -24.34 -6.05 -13.32
C PRO A 2 -24.94 -4.65 -13.30
N ASN A 3 -26.26 -4.55 -13.07
CA ASN A 3 -26.93 -3.28 -12.94
C ASN A 3 -26.52 -2.64 -11.60
N LEU A 4 -26.25 -1.33 -11.61
CA LEU A 4 -26.03 -0.58 -10.38
C LEU A 4 -27.26 -0.67 -9.45
N PRO A 5 -27.08 -0.71 -8.12
CA PRO A 5 -28.18 -0.78 -7.18
C PRO A 5 -29.13 0.42 -7.32
N SER A 6 -30.43 0.18 -7.29
CA SER A 6 -31.44 1.25 -7.46
C SER A 6 -31.36 2.31 -6.36
N GLU A 7 -31.06 1.89 -5.13
CA GLU A 7 -30.88 2.80 -3.99
C GLU A 7 -29.63 3.67 -4.14
N PHE A 8 -28.53 3.12 -4.65
CA PHE A 8 -27.33 3.90 -4.99
C PHE A 8 -27.66 5.00 -6.02
N ILE A 9 -28.39 4.65 -7.10
CA ILE A 9 -28.78 5.61 -8.14
C ILE A 9 -29.65 6.72 -7.54
N GLU A 10 -30.61 6.37 -6.67
CA GLU A 10 -31.51 7.35 -6.04
C GLU A 10 -30.75 8.29 -5.08
N GLN A 11 -29.89 7.77 -4.20
CA GLN A 11 -29.06 8.57 -3.29
C GLN A 11 -28.11 9.50 -4.07
N THR A 12 -27.48 8.97 -5.12
CA THR A 12 -26.60 9.75 -6.01
C THR A 12 -27.37 10.87 -6.73
N ARG A 13 -28.58 10.59 -7.22
CA ARG A 13 -29.45 11.58 -7.86
C ARG A 13 -29.86 12.70 -6.90
N GLN A 14 -30.17 12.36 -5.66
CA GLN A 14 -30.50 13.34 -4.62
C GLN A 14 -29.28 14.22 -4.25
N LEU A 15 -28.08 13.64 -4.23
CA LEU A 15 -26.85 14.36 -3.87
C LEU A 15 -26.38 15.32 -4.96
N MET A 16 -26.35 14.88 -6.22
CA MET A 16 -25.71 15.64 -7.30
C MET A 16 -26.64 16.01 -8.48
N GLY A 17 -27.92 15.63 -8.43
CA GLY A 17 -28.89 15.89 -9.46
C GLY A 17 -28.90 14.87 -10.60
N GLU A 18 -29.93 14.92 -11.43
CA GLU A 18 -30.19 13.91 -12.47
C GLU A 18 -29.10 13.83 -13.54
N ALA A 19 -28.58 14.99 -14.00
CA ALA A 19 -27.58 15.03 -15.07
C ALA A 19 -26.25 14.40 -14.66
N GLU A 20 -25.76 14.79 -13.48
CA GLU A 20 -24.48 14.28 -12.92
C GLU A 20 -24.59 12.80 -12.53
N CYS A 21 -25.70 12.40 -11.91
CA CYS A 21 -25.98 10.99 -11.60
C CYS A 21 -25.93 10.12 -12.86
N ASN A 22 -26.60 10.54 -13.93
CA ASN A 22 -26.59 9.81 -15.20
C ASN A 22 -25.20 9.77 -15.85
N ALA A 23 -24.40 10.85 -15.71
CA ALA A 23 -23.04 10.90 -16.21
C ALA A 23 -22.13 9.95 -15.41
N LEU A 24 -22.23 9.94 -14.09
CA LEU A 24 -21.50 9.02 -13.22
C LEU A 24 -21.84 7.55 -13.52
N CYS A 25 -23.15 7.22 -13.63
CA CYS A 25 -23.58 5.86 -13.95
C CYS A 25 -23.01 5.36 -15.29
N ARG A 26 -22.95 6.22 -16.31
CA ARG A 26 -22.29 5.87 -17.59
C ARG A 26 -20.79 5.67 -17.42
N ALA A 27 -20.11 6.54 -16.67
CA ALA A 27 -18.69 6.43 -16.42
C ALA A 27 -18.31 5.15 -15.67
N LEU A 28 -19.14 4.72 -14.71
CA LEU A 28 -18.96 3.47 -13.97
C LEU A 28 -19.13 2.20 -14.83
N GLN A 29 -19.69 2.33 -16.02
CA GLN A 29 -19.84 1.23 -16.99
C GLN A 29 -18.77 1.24 -18.10
N ALA A 30 -17.91 2.27 -18.13
CA ALA A 30 -16.82 2.38 -19.10
C ALA A 30 -15.57 1.61 -18.64
N ASP A 31 -14.59 1.43 -19.53
CA ASP A 31 -13.29 0.83 -19.17
C ASP A 31 -12.51 1.74 -18.21
N GLU A 32 -11.85 1.11 -17.25
CA GLU A 32 -10.99 1.82 -16.28
C GLU A 32 -9.70 2.32 -16.92
N PRO A 33 -9.24 3.55 -16.61
CA PRO A 33 -7.91 4.00 -16.99
C PRO A 33 -6.84 3.20 -16.22
N VAL A 34 -5.71 2.95 -16.89
CA VAL A 34 -4.56 2.30 -16.26
C VAL A 34 -3.52 3.35 -15.92
N SER A 35 -3.11 3.41 -14.67
CA SER A 35 -2.08 4.35 -14.24
C SER A 35 -1.04 3.69 -13.33
N ILE A 36 0.16 4.25 -13.37
CA ILE A 36 1.28 3.85 -12.54
C ILE A 36 1.93 5.07 -11.91
N ARG A 37 2.69 4.84 -10.84
CA ARG A 37 3.54 5.85 -10.22
C ARG A 37 4.98 5.34 -10.17
N THR A 38 5.92 6.15 -10.70
CA THR A 38 7.35 5.81 -10.72
C THR A 38 7.99 5.99 -9.34
N ASN A 39 9.01 5.18 -9.05
CA ASN A 39 9.78 5.27 -7.81
C ASN A 39 10.96 6.22 -7.98
N THR A 40 10.81 7.45 -7.51
CA THR A 40 11.87 8.46 -7.57
C THR A 40 13.08 8.09 -6.71
N GLY A 41 12.90 7.34 -5.61
CA GLY A 41 14.00 6.82 -4.78
C GLY A 41 14.89 5.79 -5.50
N LYS A 42 14.40 5.20 -6.59
CA LYS A 42 15.14 4.28 -7.48
C LYS A 42 15.49 4.92 -8.82
N ASN A 43 15.34 6.24 -8.95
CA ASN A 43 15.60 7.00 -10.17
C ASN A 43 14.81 6.47 -11.40
N ALA A 44 13.58 6.00 -11.17
CA ALA A 44 12.72 5.55 -12.26
C ALA A 44 12.28 6.74 -13.12
N PRO A 45 12.57 6.76 -14.43
CA PRO A 45 12.17 7.84 -15.32
C PRO A 45 10.67 7.77 -15.65
N ALA A 46 10.16 8.80 -16.33
CA ALA A 46 8.84 8.75 -16.93
C ALA A 46 8.77 7.59 -17.96
N PRO A 47 7.68 6.80 -17.97
CA PRO A 47 7.52 5.74 -18.95
C PRO A 47 7.39 6.32 -20.38
N PRO A 48 7.94 5.66 -21.41
CA PRO A 48 7.76 6.10 -22.78
C PRO A 48 6.29 6.13 -23.17
N GLN A 49 5.87 7.16 -23.92
CA GLN A 49 4.51 7.31 -24.47
C GLN A 49 3.38 7.33 -23.40
N ALA A 50 3.72 7.53 -22.14
CA ALA A 50 2.74 7.68 -21.08
C ALA A 50 2.32 9.15 -20.91
N HIS A 51 1.10 9.38 -20.45
CA HIS A 51 0.57 10.73 -20.21
C HIS A 51 0.65 11.05 -18.70
N PRO A 52 1.13 12.23 -18.30
CA PRO A 52 1.23 12.57 -16.88
C PRO A 52 -0.16 12.65 -16.24
N VAL A 53 -0.24 12.22 -14.97
CA VAL A 53 -1.38 12.49 -14.12
C VAL A 53 -1.25 13.94 -13.62
N PRO A 54 -2.24 14.83 -13.87
CA PRO A 54 -2.06 16.28 -13.70
C PRO A 54 -1.67 16.74 -12.30
N TRP A 55 -2.10 16.02 -11.25
CA TRP A 55 -1.89 16.38 -9.84
C TRP A 55 -0.70 15.69 -9.17
N THR A 56 0.23 15.10 -9.95
CA THR A 56 1.43 14.48 -9.40
C THR A 56 2.58 14.47 -10.40
N ASP A 57 3.82 14.60 -9.91
CA ASP A 57 5.01 14.72 -10.77
C ASP A 57 5.49 13.38 -11.33
N ASN A 58 5.11 12.28 -10.71
CA ASN A 58 5.62 10.94 -10.99
C ASN A 58 4.52 9.89 -11.24
N GLY A 59 3.28 10.35 -11.47
CA GLY A 59 2.15 9.53 -11.89
C GLY A 59 1.90 9.62 -13.39
N PHE A 60 1.55 8.50 -14.01
CA PHE A 60 1.37 8.41 -15.46
C PHE A 60 0.23 7.48 -15.83
N TYR A 61 -0.62 7.92 -16.77
CA TYR A 61 -1.56 7.06 -17.46
C TYR A 61 -0.85 6.26 -18.55
N LEU A 62 -1.19 5.00 -18.68
CA LEU A 62 -0.70 4.11 -19.72
C LEU A 62 -1.74 3.93 -20.81
N ASN A 63 -1.30 3.88 -22.09
CA ASN A 63 -2.19 3.68 -23.24
C ASN A 63 -2.81 2.27 -23.29
N ARG A 64 -2.21 1.31 -22.59
CA ARG A 64 -2.67 -0.09 -22.49
C ARG A 64 -2.31 -0.66 -21.12
N ARG A 65 -3.01 -1.73 -20.72
CA ARG A 65 -2.71 -2.46 -19.48
C ARG A 65 -1.66 -3.53 -19.73
N PRO A 66 -0.42 -3.38 -19.22
CA PRO A 66 0.60 -4.42 -19.30
C PRO A 66 0.25 -5.64 -18.44
N ALA A 67 0.92 -6.77 -18.73
CA ALA A 67 0.90 -7.94 -17.85
C ALA A 67 1.90 -7.74 -16.69
N PHE A 68 1.60 -6.83 -15.77
CA PHE A 68 2.49 -6.38 -14.67
C PHE A 68 3.16 -7.52 -13.89
N THR A 69 2.46 -8.65 -13.71
CA THR A 69 3.00 -9.84 -13.02
C THR A 69 4.28 -10.37 -13.67
N PHE A 70 4.45 -10.16 -14.97
CA PHE A 70 5.61 -10.64 -15.74
C PHE A 70 6.61 -9.53 -16.07
N ASP A 71 6.46 -8.35 -15.45
CA ASP A 71 7.46 -7.28 -15.54
C ASP A 71 8.41 -7.34 -14.34
N PRO A 72 9.71 -7.69 -14.51
CA PRO A 72 10.65 -7.73 -13.39
C PRO A 72 10.84 -6.39 -12.70
N LEU A 73 10.65 -5.25 -13.38
CA LEU A 73 10.77 -3.92 -12.79
C LEU A 73 9.62 -3.62 -11.81
N PHE A 74 8.43 -4.19 -12.02
CA PHE A 74 7.35 -4.14 -11.04
C PHE A 74 7.76 -4.84 -9.74
N HIS A 75 8.37 -6.03 -9.83
CA HIS A 75 8.85 -6.79 -8.67
C HIS A 75 10.06 -6.15 -7.99
N ALA A 76 10.86 -5.39 -8.74
CA ALA A 76 11.94 -4.57 -8.20
C ALA A 76 11.47 -3.28 -7.51
N GLY A 77 10.15 -3.01 -7.47
CA GLY A 77 9.59 -1.78 -6.92
C GLY A 77 10.05 -0.52 -7.65
N PHE A 78 10.30 -0.61 -8.95
CA PHE A 78 10.71 0.50 -9.79
C PHE A 78 9.52 1.44 -10.11
N TYR A 79 8.31 0.88 -10.10
CA TYR A 79 7.05 1.60 -10.15
C TYR A 79 5.96 0.86 -9.36
N TYR A 80 4.88 1.54 -9.08
CA TYR A 80 3.68 1.02 -8.42
C TYR A 80 2.47 1.20 -9.34
N VAL A 81 1.62 0.18 -9.49
CA VAL A 81 0.33 0.28 -10.19
C VAL A 81 -0.65 0.92 -9.24
N GLN A 82 -0.98 2.18 -9.47
CA GLN A 82 -1.80 2.99 -8.57
C GLN A 82 -2.89 3.71 -9.34
N GLU A 83 -4.08 3.74 -8.77
CA GLU A 83 -5.20 4.55 -9.24
C GLU A 83 -4.85 6.04 -9.17
N ALA A 84 -5.14 6.79 -10.24
CA ALA A 84 -4.65 8.15 -10.43
C ALA A 84 -5.18 9.14 -9.39
N ALA A 85 -6.48 9.11 -9.04
CA ALA A 85 -7.06 10.03 -8.08
C ALA A 85 -6.38 9.91 -6.71
N SER A 86 -6.03 8.69 -6.29
CA SER A 86 -5.34 8.44 -5.02
C SER A 86 -3.97 9.11 -4.91
N MET A 87 -3.36 9.48 -6.04
CA MET A 87 -2.09 10.21 -6.07
C MET A 87 -2.23 11.69 -5.63
N PHE A 88 -3.46 12.23 -5.60
CA PHE A 88 -3.73 13.59 -5.12
C PHE A 88 -3.34 13.82 -3.65
N ILE A 89 -3.31 12.76 -2.84
CA ILE A 89 -2.84 12.84 -1.44
C ILE A 89 -1.44 13.46 -1.34
N ALA A 90 -0.60 13.34 -2.39
CA ALA A 90 0.69 14.00 -2.46
C ALA A 90 0.60 15.53 -2.36
N GLN A 91 -0.46 16.15 -2.90
CA GLN A 91 -0.67 17.60 -2.81
C GLN A 91 -0.89 18.05 -1.36
N ALA A 92 -1.71 17.29 -0.61
CA ALA A 92 -1.94 17.57 0.81
C ALA A 92 -0.64 17.46 1.62
N VAL A 93 0.16 16.41 1.39
CA VAL A 93 1.44 16.22 2.09
C VAL A 93 2.41 17.35 1.75
N ARG A 94 2.58 17.70 0.47
CA ARG A 94 3.49 18.77 0.04
C ARG A 94 3.09 20.14 0.58
N ARG A 95 1.78 20.41 0.68
CA ARG A 95 1.26 21.68 1.17
C ARG A 95 1.51 21.89 2.66
N TYR A 96 1.36 20.84 3.46
CA TYR A 96 1.35 20.97 4.92
C TYR A 96 2.54 20.33 5.64
N VAL A 97 3.40 19.59 4.94
CA VAL A 97 4.55 18.88 5.53
C VAL A 97 5.85 19.42 4.92
N ASN A 98 6.44 20.43 5.56
CA ASN A 98 7.66 21.12 5.10
C ASN A 98 8.90 20.87 5.99
N ARG A 99 8.78 20.03 7.01
CA ARG A 99 9.86 19.61 7.92
C ARG A 99 9.80 18.12 8.17
N PRO A 100 10.87 17.48 8.68
CA PRO A 100 10.82 16.07 9.11
C PRO A 100 9.69 15.82 10.10
N VAL A 101 8.95 14.75 9.90
CA VAL A 101 7.77 14.37 10.70
C VAL A 101 7.73 12.87 10.97
N VAL A 102 6.99 12.48 12.00
CA VAL A 102 6.50 11.10 12.17
C VAL A 102 5.07 11.05 11.64
N MET A 103 4.88 10.30 10.56
CA MET A 103 3.58 10.12 9.91
C MET A 103 3.05 8.70 10.14
N LEU A 104 1.76 8.58 10.42
CA LEU A 104 1.02 7.32 10.44
C LEU A 104 0.10 7.22 9.23
N ASP A 105 0.19 6.12 8.49
CA ASP A 105 -0.84 5.66 7.54
C ASP A 105 -1.59 4.51 8.22
N LEU A 106 -2.81 4.77 8.70
CA LEU A 106 -3.51 3.90 9.65
C LEU A 106 -4.18 2.69 9.00
N CYS A 107 -4.70 2.86 7.77
CA CYS A 107 -5.41 1.83 6.98
C CYS A 107 -4.67 1.59 5.67
N ALA A 108 -3.40 1.23 5.75
CA ALA A 108 -2.41 1.42 4.71
C ALA A 108 -2.44 0.42 3.55
N ALA A 109 -2.97 -0.79 3.77
CA ALA A 109 -2.90 -1.84 2.74
C ALA A 109 -3.75 -1.53 1.49
N PRO A 110 -3.23 -1.82 0.30
CA PRO A 110 -2.02 -2.62 0.01
C PRO A 110 -0.70 -1.83 -0.04
N GLY A 111 -0.67 -0.50 0.23
CA GLY A 111 0.57 0.28 0.29
C GLY A 111 0.72 1.35 -0.81
N GLY A 112 -0.29 1.55 -1.66
CA GLY A 112 -0.25 2.56 -2.73
C GLY A 112 -0.10 3.98 -2.18
N LYS A 113 -0.92 4.35 -1.19
CA LYS A 113 -0.86 5.64 -0.51
C LYS A 113 0.39 5.75 0.37
N SER A 114 0.76 4.67 1.10
CA SER A 114 1.97 4.64 1.95
C SER A 114 3.24 4.89 1.14
N THR A 115 3.42 4.20 0.00
CA THR A 115 4.58 4.41 -0.88
C THR A 115 4.58 5.78 -1.55
N LEU A 116 3.39 6.36 -1.84
CA LEU A 116 3.24 7.72 -2.34
C LEU A 116 3.73 8.73 -1.31
N VAL A 117 3.14 8.71 -0.09
CA VAL A 117 3.48 9.69 0.95
C VAL A 117 4.94 9.56 1.38
N ARG A 118 5.50 8.34 1.43
CA ARG A 118 6.93 8.17 1.74
C ARG A 118 7.84 8.97 0.80
N ASN A 119 7.52 9.00 -0.50
CA ASN A 119 8.30 9.77 -1.47
C ASN A 119 8.09 11.30 -1.37
N CYS A 120 6.94 11.72 -0.81
CA CYS A 120 6.62 13.15 -0.64
C CYS A 120 7.15 13.72 0.68
N LEU A 121 7.38 12.86 1.68
CA LEU A 121 7.85 13.28 3.00
C LEU A 121 9.28 13.84 2.93
N PRO A 122 9.59 14.95 3.63
CA PRO A 122 10.94 15.47 3.76
C PRO A 122 11.93 14.42 4.27
N GLN A 123 13.19 14.57 3.85
CA GLN A 123 14.27 13.71 4.36
C GLN A 123 14.32 13.76 5.90
N GLY A 124 14.57 12.63 6.55
CA GLY A 124 14.55 12.52 7.99
C GLY A 124 13.15 12.29 8.58
N SER A 125 12.09 12.15 7.76
CA SER A 125 10.78 11.74 8.25
C SER A 125 10.67 10.23 8.38
N LEU A 126 9.83 9.77 9.32
CA LEU A 126 9.46 8.36 9.49
C LEU A 126 8.02 8.12 9.05
N LEU A 127 7.77 7.04 8.33
CA LEU A 127 6.44 6.52 8.05
C LEU A 127 6.17 5.27 8.88
N VAL A 128 5.11 5.29 9.67
CA VAL A 128 4.50 4.10 10.27
C VAL A 128 3.28 3.74 9.42
N ALA A 129 3.23 2.52 8.88
CA ALA A 129 2.13 2.05 8.05
C ALA A 129 1.46 0.85 8.72
N ASN A 130 0.16 0.99 9.02
CA ASN A 130 -0.61 0.00 9.76
C ASN A 130 -1.71 -0.64 8.91
N GLU A 131 -2.01 -1.88 9.19
CA GLU A 131 -3.18 -2.58 8.63
C GLU A 131 -3.67 -3.62 9.65
N VAL A 132 -4.96 -3.57 9.97
CA VAL A 132 -5.59 -4.45 10.95
C VAL A 132 -5.69 -5.90 10.45
N MET A 133 -5.98 -6.10 9.17
CA MET A 133 -6.12 -7.42 8.57
C MET A 133 -4.77 -8.07 8.31
N ARG A 134 -4.48 -9.20 8.99
CA ARG A 134 -3.18 -9.89 8.91
C ARG A 134 -2.76 -10.27 7.48
N ALA A 135 -3.68 -10.72 6.64
CA ALA A 135 -3.35 -11.09 5.27
C ALA A 135 -2.96 -9.86 4.44
N ARG A 136 -3.68 -8.73 4.61
CA ARG A 136 -3.41 -7.48 3.91
C ARG A 136 -2.14 -6.79 4.43
N SER A 137 -1.84 -6.92 5.74
CA SER A 137 -0.61 -6.34 6.31
C SER A 137 0.67 -6.99 5.77
N GLN A 138 0.62 -8.28 5.35
CA GLN A 138 1.75 -8.92 4.67
C GLN A 138 1.97 -8.33 3.26
N VAL A 139 0.89 -8.02 2.53
CA VAL A 139 0.98 -7.36 1.21
C VAL A 139 1.53 -5.94 1.36
N LEU A 140 1.09 -5.22 2.39
CA LEU A 140 1.62 -3.90 2.73
C LEU A 140 3.14 -3.95 2.99
N ALA A 141 3.59 -4.90 3.81
CA ALA A 141 5.01 -5.08 4.11
C ALA A 141 5.81 -5.41 2.83
N GLU A 142 5.31 -6.33 1.98
CA GLU A 142 5.91 -6.66 0.70
C GLU A 142 6.10 -5.42 -0.19
N ASN A 143 5.05 -4.61 -0.34
CA ASN A 143 5.08 -3.44 -1.21
C ASN A 143 6.00 -2.33 -0.69
N LEU A 144 6.03 -2.09 0.62
CA LEU A 144 6.94 -1.12 1.24
C LEU A 144 8.40 -1.58 1.19
N ILE A 145 8.67 -2.88 1.38
CA ILE A 145 10.00 -3.45 1.20
C ILE A 145 10.45 -3.31 -0.26
N LYS A 146 9.62 -3.65 -1.24
CA LYS A 146 9.92 -3.46 -2.67
C LYS A 146 10.15 -1.99 -3.00
N TRP A 147 9.44 -1.09 -2.36
CA TRP A 147 9.63 0.37 -2.54
C TRP A 147 11.01 0.82 -2.07
N GLY A 148 11.51 0.29 -0.96
CA GLY A 148 12.92 0.29 -0.58
C GLY A 148 13.39 1.42 0.33
N ASN A 149 12.54 2.36 0.74
CA ASN A 149 12.94 3.39 1.71
C ASN A 149 13.15 2.78 3.11
N PRO A 150 14.28 3.09 3.79
CA PRO A 150 14.56 2.55 5.13
C PRO A 150 13.77 3.22 6.26
N GLU A 151 13.26 4.45 6.08
CA GLU A 151 12.52 5.18 7.10
C GLU A 151 11.04 4.77 7.14
N VAL A 152 10.81 3.45 7.31
CA VAL A 152 9.48 2.83 7.32
C VAL A 152 9.38 1.79 8.42
N ILE A 153 8.24 1.78 9.14
CA ILE A 153 7.84 0.72 10.07
C ILE A 153 6.46 0.22 9.65
N VAL A 154 6.29 -1.10 9.54
CA VAL A 154 5.00 -1.72 9.21
C VAL A 154 4.45 -2.42 10.43
N THR A 155 3.19 -2.16 10.77
CA THR A 155 2.50 -2.71 11.93
C THR A 155 1.21 -3.44 11.54
N ASN A 156 0.72 -4.33 12.44
CA ASN A 156 -0.53 -5.06 12.25
C ASN A 156 -1.35 -5.00 13.53
N ASN A 157 -2.14 -3.93 13.70
CA ASN A 157 -2.85 -3.61 14.93
C ASN A 157 -4.21 -2.98 14.65
N ASP A 158 -5.15 -3.11 15.60
CA ASP A 158 -6.39 -2.31 15.59
C ASP A 158 -6.05 -0.84 15.92
N PRO A 159 -6.80 0.15 15.41
CA PRO A 159 -6.60 1.56 15.77
C PRO A 159 -6.57 1.82 17.29
N ALA A 160 -7.36 1.11 18.07
CA ALA A 160 -7.38 1.23 19.52
C ALA A 160 -6.07 0.82 20.21
N ASP A 161 -5.24 -0.04 19.59
CA ASP A 161 -3.94 -0.45 20.14
C ASP A 161 -2.95 0.71 20.20
N PHE A 162 -3.17 1.77 19.40
CA PHE A 162 -2.36 2.99 19.40
C PHE A 162 -2.63 3.93 20.57
N SER A 163 -3.64 3.69 21.40
CA SER A 163 -4.09 4.57 22.48
C SER A 163 -2.98 4.99 23.48
N ARG A 164 -1.88 4.22 23.55
CA ARG A 164 -0.71 4.56 24.40
C ARG A 164 0.26 5.54 23.75
N LEU A 165 0.05 5.88 22.47
CA LEU A 165 0.93 6.73 21.68
C LEU A 165 0.34 8.14 21.53
N GLU A 166 -0.10 8.73 22.64
CA GLU A 166 -0.68 10.07 22.65
C GLU A 166 0.32 11.09 22.11
N GLU A 167 -0.15 11.95 21.18
CA GLU A 167 0.62 13.03 20.54
C GLU A 167 1.96 12.59 19.93
N ARG A 168 2.04 11.37 19.38
CA ARG A 168 3.26 10.87 18.73
C ARG A 168 3.36 11.19 17.25
N PHE A 169 2.24 11.41 16.56
CA PHE A 169 2.21 11.62 15.13
C PHE A 169 1.96 13.08 14.76
N ASP A 170 2.80 13.62 13.88
CA ASP A 170 2.62 14.96 13.29
C ASP A 170 1.54 14.94 12.20
N VAL A 171 1.43 13.82 11.48
CA VAL A 171 0.47 13.60 10.39
C VAL A 171 -0.14 12.21 10.51
N ILE A 172 -1.44 12.11 10.33
CA ILE A 172 -2.15 10.83 10.22
C ILE A 172 -2.91 10.82 8.90
N LEU A 173 -2.71 9.78 8.10
CA LEU A 173 -3.51 9.44 6.93
C LEU A 173 -4.47 8.32 7.31
N THR A 174 -5.76 8.53 7.05
CA THR A 174 -6.80 7.51 7.22
C THR A 174 -7.54 7.31 5.90
N ASP A 175 -7.10 6.32 5.11
CA ASP A 175 -7.89 5.80 3.99
C ASP A 175 -8.86 4.77 4.57
N VAL A 176 -9.95 5.27 5.14
CA VAL A 176 -10.83 4.45 5.99
C VAL A 176 -11.59 3.39 5.19
N PRO A 177 -11.84 2.20 5.78
CA PRO A 177 -12.75 1.23 5.14
C PRO A 177 -14.11 1.85 4.87
N CYS A 178 -14.58 1.78 3.63
CA CYS A 178 -15.80 2.42 3.15
C CYS A 178 -16.68 1.45 2.36
N SER A 179 -17.87 1.90 1.94
CA SER A 179 -18.81 1.12 1.14
C SER A 179 -18.30 0.75 -0.27
N GLY A 180 -17.22 1.42 -0.73
CA GLY A 180 -16.48 1.01 -1.92
C GLY A 180 -17.18 1.28 -3.24
N GLU A 181 -18.03 2.30 -3.34
CA GLU A 181 -18.75 2.68 -4.56
C GLU A 181 -17.82 2.98 -5.75
N GLY A 182 -16.60 3.50 -5.48
CA GLY A 182 -15.55 3.67 -6.47
C GLY A 182 -14.98 2.36 -7.02
N MET A 183 -15.29 1.21 -6.42
CA MET A 183 -14.88 -0.10 -6.91
C MET A 183 -15.87 -0.72 -7.90
N PHE A 184 -17.05 -0.11 -8.12
CA PHE A 184 -18.10 -0.67 -8.99
C PHE A 184 -17.64 -0.92 -10.43
N ARG A 185 -16.69 -0.14 -10.92
CA ARG A 185 -16.10 -0.35 -12.25
C ARG A 185 -15.16 -1.56 -12.31
N LYS A 186 -14.56 -1.95 -11.18
CA LYS A 186 -13.50 -2.97 -11.12
C LYS A 186 -13.95 -4.32 -10.58
N ASP A 187 -14.92 -4.33 -9.68
CA ASP A 187 -15.36 -5.54 -8.98
C ASP A 187 -16.89 -5.63 -8.93
N ASP A 188 -17.43 -6.56 -9.71
CA ASP A 188 -18.87 -6.84 -9.73
C ASP A 188 -19.43 -7.25 -8.35
N ARG A 189 -18.57 -7.78 -7.47
CA ARG A 189 -18.96 -8.11 -6.10
C ARG A 189 -19.21 -6.86 -5.27
N ALA A 190 -18.45 -5.78 -5.49
CA ALA A 190 -18.68 -4.51 -4.81
C ALA A 190 -20.10 -3.99 -5.08
N ILE A 191 -20.61 -4.20 -6.32
CA ILE A 191 -21.99 -3.86 -6.69
C ILE A 191 -22.99 -4.77 -5.96
N SER A 192 -22.75 -6.09 -5.96
CA SER A 192 -23.68 -7.08 -5.38
C SER A 192 -23.72 -7.07 -3.84
N GLU A 193 -22.65 -6.65 -3.19
CA GLU A 193 -22.52 -6.57 -1.73
C GLU A 193 -22.93 -5.19 -1.16
N TRP A 194 -23.10 -4.18 -2.02
CA TRP A 194 -23.47 -2.83 -1.59
C TRP A 194 -24.93 -2.77 -1.11
N SER A 195 -25.15 -2.09 0.02
CA SER A 195 -26.49 -1.74 0.52
C SER A 195 -26.43 -0.46 1.35
N SER A 196 -27.59 0.19 1.53
CA SER A 196 -27.73 1.38 2.39
C SER A 196 -27.35 1.09 3.86
N GLU A 197 -27.67 -0.11 4.37
CA GLU A 197 -27.27 -0.54 5.70
C GLU A 197 -25.73 -0.73 5.78
N GLY A 198 -25.10 -1.19 4.69
CA GLY A 198 -23.65 -1.29 4.55
C GLY A 198 -22.98 0.08 4.65
N VAL A 199 -23.53 1.11 4.02
CA VAL A 199 -23.10 2.51 4.13
C VAL A 199 -23.19 2.99 5.57
N GLU A 200 -24.32 2.70 6.26
CA GLU A 200 -24.51 3.07 7.67
C GLU A 200 -23.47 2.43 8.59
N LEU A 201 -23.19 1.15 8.41
CA LEU A 201 -22.12 0.45 9.15
C LEU A 201 -20.75 1.04 8.88
N CYS A 202 -20.47 1.44 7.63
CA CYS A 202 -19.18 2.00 7.25
C CYS A 202 -18.96 3.37 7.90
N TRP A 203 -19.87 4.34 7.78
CA TRP A 203 -19.64 5.66 8.36
C TRP A 203 -19.54 5.63 9.89
N LYS A 204 -20.30 4.76 10.59
CA LYS A 204 -20.16 4.55 12.05
C LYS A 204 -18.77 3.99 12.41
N ARG A 205 -18.28 3.01 11.64
CA ARG A 205 -16.93 2.44 11.80
C ARG A 205 -15.86 3.48 11.58
N GLN A 206 -16.00 4.32 10.57
CA GLN A 206 -15.05 5.40 10.22
C GLN A 206 -14.94 6.41 11.37
N ARG A 207 -16.06 6.82 11.95
CA ARG A 207 -16.06 7.70 13.14
C ARG A 207 -15.34 7.06 14.33
N ARG A 208 -15.57 5.77 14.59
CA ARG A 208 -14.85 5.02 15.62
C ARG A 208 -13.34 5.02 15.36
N ILE A 209 -12.91 4.67 14.14
CA ILE A 209 -11.49 4.64 13.76
C ILE A 209 -10.83 5.99 13.97
N VAL A 210 -11.48 7.08 13.54
CA VAL A 210 -10.94 8.43 13.71
C VAL A 210 -10.92 8.84 15.19
N ALA A 211 -11.96 8.53 15.96
CA ALA A 211 -11.99 8.82 17.40
C ALA A 211 -10.90 8.06 18.17
N ASP A 212 -10.68 6.78 17.85
CA ASP A 212 -9.66 5.94 18.50
C ASP A 212 -8.23 6.48 18.24
N ILE A 213 -7.97 7.02 17.04
CA ILE A 213 -6.64 7.49 16.67
C ILE A 213 -6.40 8.98 16.95
N TRP A 214 -7.45 9.76 17.17
CA TRP A 214 -7.36 11.21 17.36
C TRP A 214 -6.42 11.67 18.49
N PRO A 215 -6.38 11.00 19.65
CA PRO A 215 -5.42 11.33 20.72
C PRO A 215 -3.96 11.19 20.29
N CYS A 216 -3.66 10.30 19.33
CA CYS A 216 -2.30 10.06 18.85
C CYS A 216 -1.76 11.18 17.96
N LEU A 217 -2.66 12.00 17.38
CA LEU A 217 -2.30 13.17 16.59
C LEU A 217 -1.89 14.32 17.51
N LYS A 218 -0.73 14.92 17.25
CA LYS A 218 -0.23 16.10 17.99
C LYS A 218 -1.16 17.29 17.86
N GLN A 219 -1.11 18.20 18.82
CA GLN A 219 -1.72 19.52 18.69
C GLN A 219 -1.16 20.24 17.45
N GLY A 220 -2.03 20.82 16.64
CA GLY A 220 -1.65 21.41 15.34
C GLY A 220 -1.29 20.39 14.25
N GLY A 221 -1.36 19.10 14.55
CA GLY A 221 -1.09 18.01 13.60
C GLY A 221 -2.17 17.90 12.52
N ILE A 222 -1.83 17.21 11.44
CA ILE A 222 -2.65 17.09 10.23
C ILE A 222 -3.27 15.70 10.13
N LEU A 223 -4.59 15.64 9.97
CA LEU A 223 -5.33 14.44 9.55
C LEU A 223 -5.65 14.57 8.06
N ILE A 224 -5.27 13.57 7.27
CA ILE A 224 -5.72 13.41 5.89
C ILE A 224 -6.76 12.28 5.90
N TYR A 225 -8.02 12.61 5.66
CA TYR A 225 -9.13 11.68 5.61
C TYR A 225 -9.48 11.36 4.17
N SER A 226 -9.58 10.09 3.80
CA SER A 226 -9.98 9.69 2.45
C SER A 226 -10.88 8.46 2.45
N THR A 227 -11.73 8.38 1.42
CA THR A 227 -12.57 7.23 1.08
C THR A 227 -12.56 7.00 -0.43
N CYS A 228 -12.98 5.82 -0.87
CA CYS A 228 -13.25 5.53 -2.28
C CYS A 228 -14.76 5.39 -2.55
N THR A 229 -15.58 6.25 -1.96
CA THR A 229 -17.05 6.23 -2.12
C THR A 229 -17.59 7.61 -2.49
N PHE A 230 -18.85 7.67 -2.97
CA PHE A 230 -19.46 8.90 -3.47
C PHE A 230 -20.53 9.46 -2.55
N ASN A 231 -21.09 8.68 -1.61
CA ASN A 231 -22.15 9.13 -0.71
C ASN A 231 -21.66 10.23 0.25
N ARG A 232 -22.59 11.00 0.79
CA ARG A 232 -22.29 12.12 1.70
C ARG A 232 -22.00 11.66 3.12
N GLU A 233 -22.63 10.57 3.55
CA GLU A 233 -22.61 10.07 4.92
C GLU A 233 -21.19 9.68 5.35
N GLU A 234 -20.47 9.01 4.45
CA GLU A 234 -19.09 8.61 4.67
C GLU A 234 -18.09 9.74 4.37
N ASN A 235 -18.51 10.78 3.69
CA ASN A 235 -17.69 11.88 3.19
C ASN A 235 -17.93 13.17 3.98
N GLU A 236 -18.72 14.11 3.48
CA GLU A 236 -18.93 15.43 4.10
C GLU A 236 -19.49 15.34 5.52
N ASP A 237 -20.45 14.45 5.78
CA ASP A 237 -21.06 14.32 7.10
C ASP A 237 -20.04 13.82 8.14
N ASN A 238 -19.08 12.98 7.73
CA ASN A 238 -17.97 12.58 8.58
C ASN A 238 -16.95 13.71 8.80
N VAL A 239 -16.63 14.49 7.75
CA VAL A 239 -15.76 15.67 7.88
C VAL A 239 -16.38 16.70 8.81
N ALA A 240 -17.67 17.00 8.67
CA ALA A 240 -18.41 17.90 9.54
C ALA A 240 -18.40 17.39 11.01
N TRP A 241 -18.59 16.09 11.21
CA TRP A 241 -18.50 15.47 12.52
C TRP A 241 -17.09 15.59 13.14
N ILE A 242 -16.01 15.31 12.36
CA ILE A 242 -14.62 15.47 12.83
C ILE A 242 -14.36 16.93 13.22
N ALA A 243 -14.78 17.88 12.38
CA ALA A 243 -14.58 19.30 12.63
C ALA A 243 -15.30 19.78 13.89
N SER A 244 -16.58 19.42 14.04
CA SER A 244 -17.43 19.89 15.15
C SER A 244 -17.19 19.13 16.46
N THR A 245 -17.00 17.81 16.41
CA THR A 245 -16.95 16.96 17.61
C THR A 245 -15.52 16.81 18.15
N LEU A 246 -14.52 16.69 17.23
CA LEU A 246 -13.12 16.50 17.64
C LEU A 246 -12.30 17.80 17.62
N GLY A 247 -12.93 18.94 17.28
CA GLY A 247 -12.29 20.24 17.31
C GLY A 247 -11.25 20.44 16.20
N ALA A 248 -11.55 19.99 14.98
CA ALA A 248 -10.66 20.17 13.85
C ALA A 248 -11.02 21.41 13.00
N GLU A 249 -10.04 21.92 12.26
CA GLU A 249 -10.18 22.90 11.20
C GLU A 249 -10.00 22.19 9.85
N VAL A 250 -10.91 22.38 8.90
CA VAL A 250 -10.75 21.84 7.56
C VAL A 250 -9.89 22.79 6.72
N LEU A 251 -8.88 22.24 6.08
CA LEU A 251 -7.82 23.00 5.40
C LEU A 251 -7.92 22.86 3.87
N PRO A 252 -7.65 23.95 3.11
CA PRO A 252 -7.64 23.91 1.65
C PRO A 252 -6.37 23.26 1.09
N VAL A 253 -6.50 22.61 -0.05
CA VAL A 253 -5.39 22.16 -0.92
C VAL A 253 -5.54 22.84 -2.27
N ASP A 254 -4.45 23.32 -2.83
CA ASP A 254 -4.47 24.00 -4.12
C ASP A 254 -4.83 23.02 -5.24
N THR A 255 -5.72 23.43 -6.14
CA THR A 255 -6.18 22.66 -7.31
C THR A 255 -6.26 23.55 -8.54
N GLU A 256 -6.05 22.96 -9.71
CA GLU A 256 -6.27 23.61 -10.99
C GLU A 256 -7.66 23.24 -11.51
N THR A 257 -8.36 24.21 -12.15
CA THR A 257 -9.71 23.98 -12.70
C THR A 257 -9.75 22.86 -13.72
N GLU A 258 -8.67 22.73 -14.50
CA GLU A 258 -8.51 21.73 -15.56
C GLU A 258 -8.43 20.31 -15.04
N TRP A 259 -8.17 20.12 -13.74
CA TRP A 259 -8.14 18.77 -13.13
C TRP A 259 -9.54 18.16 -13.00
N GLY A 260 -10.62 18.96 -13.10
CA GLY A 260 -11.99 18.48 -13.00
C GLY A 260 -12.39 17.96 -11.62
N ILE A 261 -11.66 18.38 -10.57
CA ILE A 261 -11.94 17.97 -9.18
C ILE A 261 -13.18 18.71 -8.69
N THR A 262 -14.17 17.96 -8.18
CA THR A 262 -15.40 18.50 -7.62
C THR A 262 -15.22 18.85 -6.14
N GLY A 263 -15.79 19.95 -5.69
CA GLY A 263 -15.79 20.36 -4.27
C GLY A 263 -16.90 19.71 -3.45
N ASN A 264 -17.31 20.40 -2.38
CA ASN A 264 -18.38 20.01 -1.47
C ASN A 264 -19.74 19.98 -2.19
N LEU A 265 -20.49 18.90 -2.02
CA LEU A 265 -21.82 18.72 -2.64
C LEU A 265 -22.98 18.94 -1.67
N THR A 266 -22.71 19.16 -0.37
CA THR A 266 -23.78 19.31 0.65
C THR A 266 -24.10 20.77 0.98
N GLY A 267 -23.39 21.72 0.38
CA GLY A 267 -23.56 23.16 0.62
C GLY A 267 -22.87 23.65 1.91
N GLU A 268 -22.12 22.81 2.60
CA GLU A 268 -21.28 23.19 3.73
C GLU A 268 -20.08 24.04 3.26
N ASP A 269 -19.71 25.05 4.02
CA ASP A 269 -18.63 25.97 3.68
C ASP A 269 -17.27 25.46 4.21
N PHE A 270 -16.85 24.28 3.73
CA PHE A 270 -15.50 23.77 3.95
C PHE A 270 -14.95 23.03 2.73
N PRO A 271 -13.62 23.10 2.47
CA PRO A 271 -13.03 22.52 1.29
C PRO A 271 -12.89 20.98 1.41
N VAL A 272 -13.38 20.27 0.39
CA VAL A 272 -13.17 18.84 0.17
C VAL A 272 -12.92 18.58 -1.31
N TYR A 273 -12.40 17.41 -1.64
CA TYR A 273 -11.96 17.06 -3.00
C TYR A 273 -12.57 15.73 -3.40
N ARG A 274 -13.44 15.77 -4.43
CA ARG A 274 -14.11 14.61 -5.00
C ARG A 274 -13.59 14.34 -6.41
N PHE A 275 -13.06 13.16 -6.61
CA PHE A 275 -12.69 12.64 -7.91
C PHE A 275 -13.84 11.78 -8.42
N LEU A 276 -14.61 12.32 -9.34
CA LEU A 276 -15.76 11.65 -9.92
C LEU A 276 -15.38 11.12 -11.31
N PRO A 277 -15.59 9.81 -11.62
CA PRO A 277 -15.13 9.19 -12.87
C PRO A 277 -15.60 9.84 -14.16
N HIS A 278 -16.66 10.63 -14.13
CA HIS A 278 -17.16 11.39 -15.29
C HIS A 278 -16.51 12.77 -15.45
N HIS A 279 -15.76 13.25 -14.46
CA HIS A 279 -15.01 14.51 -14.51
C HIS A 279 -13.48 14.26 -14.54
N THR A 280 -13.03 13.20 -13.89
CA THR A 280 -11.61 12.88 -13.76
C THR A 280 -11.31 11.49 -14.31
N SER A 281 -10.13 11.31 -14.92
CA SER A 281 -9.67 9.98 -15.36
C SER A 281 -9.21 9.15 -14.15
N GLY A 282 -10.15 8.61 -13.39
CA GLY A 282 -9.92 7.83 -12.18
C GLY A 282 -11.12 6.98 -11.80
N GLU A 283 -11.06 6.27 -10.64
CA GLU A 283 -12.12 5.37 -10.17
C GLU A 283 -13.05 6.03 -9.18
N GLY A 284 -12.56 6.99 -8.47
CA GLY A 284 -13.26 7.70 -7.42
C GLY A 284 -12.45 7.80 -6.14
N LEU A 285 -12.40 9.00 -5.60
CA LEU A 285 -11.75 9.31 -4.34
C LEU A 285 -12.44 10.52 -3.72
N PHE A 286 -12.55 10.50 -2.40
CA PHE A 286 -12.84 11.67 -1.60
C PHE A 286 -11.65 11.95 -0.69
N VAL A 287 -11.25 13.22 -0.56
CA VAL A 287 -10.18 13.67 0.34
C VAL A 287 -10.60 14.92 1.08
N ALA A 288 -10.32 14.95 2.38
CA ALA A 288 -10.35 16.14 3.22
C ALA A 288 -9.07 16.23 4.04
N VAL A 289 -8.57 17.44 4.26
CA VAL A 289 -7.40 17.70 5.09
C VAL A 289 -7.86 18.50 6.30
N LEU A 290 -7.53 18.02 7.49
CA LEU A 290 -7.96 18.65 8.73
C LEU A 290 -6.76 18.90 9.65
N ARG A 291 -6.83 19.96 10.47
CA ARG A 291 -5.85 20.27 11.50
C ARG A 291 -6.49 20.13 12.88
N LYS A 292 -5.84 19.40 13.77
CA LYS A 292 -6.22 19.36 15.19
C LYS A 292 -5.94 20.72 15.82
N LYS A 293 -6.99 21.40 16.30
CA LYS A 293 -6.83 22.69 16.98
C LYS A 293 -6.11 22.52 18.30
N PRO A 294 -5.26 23.49 18.72
CA PRO A 294 -4.72 23.50 20.08
C PRO A 294 -5.84 23.57 21.14
N ASP A 295 -5.65 22.92 22.29
CA ASP A 295 -6.64 22.89 23.37
C ASP A 295 -7.05 24.29 23.89
N SER A 296 -6.17 25.29 23.74
CA SER A 296 -6.45 26.70 24.06
C SER A 296 -7.48 27.34 23.13
N GLU A 297 -7.68 26.79 21.93
CA GLU A 297 -8.61 27.28 20.90
C GLU A 297 -9.83 26.37 20.76
N ALA A 298 -9.75 25.14 21.26
CA ALA A 298 -10.89 24.27 21.42
C ALA A 298 -11.70 24.81 22.60
N GLY A 299 -12.72 25.66 22.32
CA GLY A 299 -13.64 26.13 23.34
C GLY A 299 -14.09 24.93 24.19
N ASN A 300 -14.19 25.09 25.54
CA ASN A 300 -14.49 24.08 26.55
C ASN A 300 -15.54 23.03 26.10
N PHE A 301 -15.17 22.09 25.24
CA PHE A 301 -15.90 20.86 25.06
C PHE A 301 -15.42 19.87 26.12
N CYS A 302 -15.96 20.09 27.34
CA CYS A 302 -15.91 19.09 28.40
C CYS A 302 -16.54 17.82 27.81
N PHE A 303 -15.79 16.76 27.67
CA PHE A 303 -16.31 15.41 27.60
C PHE A 303 -16.94 15.14 28.99
N THR A 304 -18.14 15.63 29.21
CA THR A 304 -19.00 15.05 30.23
C THR A 304 -19.31 13.67 29.67
N GLY A 305 -18.61 12.68 30.20
CA GLY A 305 -18.93 11.28 30.01
C GLY A 305 -20.31 10.97 30.59
N GLU A 306 -21.35 11.48 29.97
CA GLU A 306 -22.71 11.00 30.16
C GLU A 306 -22.98 9.91 29.14
N ASN A 307 -22.75 8.68 29.62
CA ASN A 307 -23.59 7.50 29.42
C ASN A 307 -24.45 7.46 28.13
N THR A 308 -23.85 7.17 27.02
CA THR A 308 -24.51 6.32 26.03
C THR A 308 -24.03 4.86 26.14
N ARG A 309 -23.65 4.45 27.34
CA ARG A 309 -23.57 3.05 27.77
C ARG A 309 -24.72 2.79 28.73
N ARG A 310 -25.90 2.49 28.18
CA ARG A 310 -27.00 1.74 28.82
C ARG A 310 -28.31 2.13 28.15
N GLU A 311 -28.53 1.45 27.03
CA GLU A 311 -29.83 0.88 26.70
C GLU A 311 -29.56 0.05 25.45
N GLU A 312 -29.72 -1.26 25.57
CA GLU A 312 -29.48 -2.34 24.60
C GLU A 312 -28.18 -3.14 24.79
N ALA A 313 -28.01 -3.72 25.96
CA ALA A 313 -27.17 -4.89 26.16
C ALA A 313 -27.73 -5.74 27.29
N ASP A 314 -28.92 -6.29 27.06
CA ASP A 314 -29.33 -7.53 27.73
C ASP A 314 -29.38 -8.62 26.65
N GLY A 315 -28.35 -9.46 26.64
CA GLY A 315 -28.40 -10.73 25.94
C GLY A 315 -27.21 -11.10 25.08
N CYS A 316 -25.94 -10.97 25.55
CA CYS A 316 -24.87 -11.80 25.02
C CYS A 316 -23.81 -12.05 26.09
N HIS A 317 -23.76 -13.28 26.57
CA HIS A 317 -22.77 -13.79 27.51
C HIS A 317 -21.34 -13.66 26.94
N ALA A 318 -20.40 -13.30 27.80
CA ALA A 318 -18.98 -13.35 27.58
C ALA A 318 -18.52 -14.74 27.13
N GLY A 319 -18.00 -14.82 25.93
CA GLY A 319 -17.27 -15.94 25.38
C GLY A 319 -15.98 -15.45 24.73
N ASN A 320 -14.86 -15.98 25.19
CA ASN A 320 -13.49 -15.72 24.75
C ASN A 320 -13.31 -15.74 23.22
N GLY A 321 -12.58 -14.74 22.73
CA GLY A 321 -11.72 -14.84 21.52
C GLY A 321 -12.42 -15.36 20.27
N GLY A 322 -13.20 -14.55 19.59
CA GLY A 322 -13.88 -14.90 18.35
C GLY A 322 -13.50 -13.99 17.20
N GLU A 323 -13.08 -14.65 16.17
CA GLU A 323 -12.83 -14.17 14.82
C GLU A 323 -14.02 -13.36 14.31
N TRP A 324 -13.71 -12.23 13.66
CA TRP A 324 -14.69 -11.42 12.96
C TRP A 324 -15.01 -12.07 11.61
N PHE A 325 -16.04 -12.92 11.59
CA PHE A 325 -16.62 -13.42 10.34
C PHE A 325 -17.86 -12.59 10.00
N ALA A 326 -17.96 -12.24 8.73
CA ALA A 326 -19.23 -11.87 8.12
C ALA A 326 -20.08 -13.14 8.02
N ASP A 327 -21.15 -13.22 8.79
CA ASP A 327 -22.11 -14.32 8.69
C ASP A 327 -22.87 -14.22 7.36
N GLY A 328 -22.51 -15.10 6.44
CA GLY A 328 -23.26 -15.38 5.24
C GLY A 328 -24.44 -16.28 5.54
N ILE A 329 -25.60 -15.88 5.05
CA ILE A 329 -26.81 -16.69 4.97
C ILE A 329 -26.54 -17.84 4.00
N SER A 330 -26.69 -19.08 4.48
CA SER A 330 -26.66 -20.28 3.64
C SER A 330 -28.00 -20.44 2.90
N PRO A 331 -28.01 -20.70 1.59
CA PRO A 331 -29.14 -21.33 0.93
C PRO A 331 -28.89 -22.84 0.82
N SER A 332 -29.83 -23.60 1.33
CA SER A 332 -30.01 -25.01 1.01
C SER A 332 -30.62 -25.19 -0.37
N GLY A 333 -30.12 -26.14 -1.16
CA GLY A 333 -30.85 -26.64 -2.31
C GLY A 333 -29.95 -27.05 -3.47
N ASP A 334 -29.86 -28.38 -3.64
CA ASP A 334 -29.24 -29.12 -4.74
C ASP A 334 -29.82 -28.75 -6.11
N SER A 335 -28.95 -28.61 -7.11
CA SER A 335 -29.14 -29.20 -8.44
C SER A 335 -27.91 -28.98 -9.31
N GLU A 336 -27.34 -30.10 -9.76
CA GLU A 336 -26.31 -30.20 -10.80
C GLU A 336 -26.87 -29.75 -12.14
N GLU A 337 -26.17 -28.84 -12.84
CA GLU A 337 -26.16 -28.76 -14.31
C GLU A 337 -24.84 -28.20 -14.79
N GLU A 338 -24.15 -29.04 -15.56
CA GLU A 338 -22.96 -28.68 -16.34
C GLU A 338 -23.29 -27.63 -17.40
N LYS A 339 -22.46 -26.60 -17.51
CA LYS A 339 -22.28 -25.79 -18.74
C LYS A 339 -20.88 -25.17 -18.86
N PRO A 340 -20.45 -24.80 -20.08
CA PRO A 340 -19.08 -24.96 -20.54
C PRO A 340 -18.18 -23.75 -20.24
N ALA A 341 -16.88 -24.04 -20.31
CA ALA A 341 -15.77 -23.09 -20.16
C ALA A 341 -15.88 -21.90 -21.14
N SER A 342 -15.94 -20.71 -20.61
CA SER A 342 -15.29 -19.48 -21.10
C SER A 342 -15.84 -18.31 -20.28
N VAL A 343 -14.97 -17.65 -19.55
CA VAL A 343 -14.87 -16.18 -19.38
C VAL A 343 -13.81 -15.93 -18.31
N TYR A 344 -12.69 -15.39 -18.70
CA TYR A 344 -11.64 -14.88 -17.80
C TYR A 344 -12.20 -13.69 -17.00
N SER A 345 -12.45 -13.91 -15.72
CA SER A 345 -12.72 -12.84 -14.77
C SER A 345 -11.44 -12.00 -14.55
N ARG A 346 -11.53 -10.71 -14.78
CA ARG A 346 -10.49 -9.70 -14.56
C ARG A 346 -10.28 -9.50 -13.05
N ARG A 347 -9.43 -10.32 -12.43
CA ARG A 347 -9.00 -10.10 -11.04
C ARG A 347 -7.85 -9.09 -11.00
N THR A 348 -7.91 -8.11 -10.12
CA THR A 348 -6.78 -7.23 -9.78
C THR A 348 -5.62 -8.07 -9.25
N ILE A 349 -4.38 -7.76 -9.66
CA ILE A 349 -3.15 -8.53 -9.37
C ILE A 349 -2.94 -8.77 -7.86
N ALA A 350 -3.42 -7.89 -6.99
CA ALA A 350 -3.32 -8.04 -5.54
C ALA A 350 -4.22 -9.17 -4.98
N GLU A 351 -5.36 -9.47 -5.58
CA GLU A 351 -6.32 -10.45 -5.07
C GLU A 351 -6.08 -11.87 -5.60
N THR A 352 -5.59 -12.01 -6.83
CA THR A 352 -5.40 -13.33 -7.47
C THR A 352 -4.29 -14.17 -6.81
N VAL A 353 -3.38 -13.53 -6.08
CA VAL A 353 -2.24 -14.22 -5.45
C VAL A 353 -2.59 -14.87 -4.10
N TYR A 354 -3.68 -14.47 -3.44
CA TYR A 354 -3.92 -14.82 -2.02
C TYR A 354 -5.10 -15.76 -1.73
N THR A 355 -6.08 -15.91 -2.61
CA THR A 355 -7.27 -16.75 -2.33
C THR A 355 -7.01 -18.26 -2.35
N ASP A 356 -6.02 -18.73 -3.14
CA ASP A 356 -5.74 -20.18 -3.31
C ASP A 356 -4.96 -20.81 -2.14
N ALA A 357 -4.34 -20.02 -1.27
CA ALA A 357 -3.56 -20.53 -0.14
C ALA A 357 -4.41 -20.78 1.13
N ALA A 358 -5.53 -20.07 1.28
CA ALA A 358 -6.44 -20.24 2.41
C ALA A 358 -7.32 -21.50 2.26
N GLU A 359 -7.82 -21.78 1.05
CA GLU A 359 -8.67 -22.95 0.80
C GLU A 359 -7.93 -24.30 0.91
N ARG A 360 -6.62 -24.36 0.61
CA ARG A 360 -5.84 -25.61 0.73
C ARG A 360 -5.43 -25.95 2.16
N ARG A 361 -5.45 -25.02 3.10
CA ARG A 361 -5.16 -25.29 4.52
C ARG A 361 -6.36 -25.85 5.29
N GLY A 362 -7.60 -25.61 4.84
CA GLY A 362 -8.82 -26.12 5.46
C GLY A 362 -9.07 -27.62 5.23
N ARG A 363 -8.53 -28.22 4.16
CA ARG A 363 -8.79 -29.62 3.79
C ARG A 363 -7.81 -30.68 4.33
N LYS A 364 -6.80 -30.31 5.12
CA LYS A 364 -5.81 -31.23 5.72
C LYS A 364 -5.93 -31.42 7.24
N ALA A 365 -6.95 -30.89 7.89
CA ALA A 365 -7.10 -30.99 9.34
C ALA A 365 -8.08 -32.06 9.84
N GLU A 366 -8.70 -32.87 8.97
CA GLU A 366 -9.52 -33.99 9.37
C GLU A 366 -8.81 -35.33 9.11
N GLY A 367 -8.11 -35.81 10.10
CA GLY A 367 -7.59 -37.18 10.12
C GLY A 367 -6.26 -37.29 10.86
N PHE A 368 -6.28 -37.16 12.18
CA PHE A 368 -5.46 -37.96 13.10
C PHE A 368 -5.67 -37.49 14.54
N ARG A 369 -6.66 -38.03 15.21
CA ARG A 369 -6.72 -38.05 16.67
C ARG A 369 -6.21 -39.37 17.17
N LYS A 370 -5.01 -39.39 17.79
CA LYS A 370 -4.69 -40.23 18.95
C LYS A 370 -3.41 -39.78 19.64
N GLY A 371 -3.56 -39.33 20.89
CA GLY A 371 -2.70 -39.55 22.04
C GLY A 371 -1.29 -38.96 22.02
N GLY A 372 -1.06 -37.83 22.69
CA GLY A 372 0.26 -37.36 23.05
C GLY A 372 0.20 -36.18 24.02
N LYS A 373 0.67 -36.38 25.23
CA LYS A 373 0.70 -35.47 26.39
C LYS A 373 1.26 -34.08 26.02
N GLY A 374 0.56 -33.03 26.47
CA GLY A 374 0.97 -31.65 26.31
C GLY A 374 2.40 -31.39 26.74
N LYS A 375 3.21 -30.84 25.83
CA LYS A 375 4.41 -30.07 26.16
C LYS A 375 4.06 -28.59 26.00
N ALA A 376 4.26 -27.83 27.07
CA ALA A 376 4.13 -26.38 27.12
C ALA A 376 4.95 -25.77 25.98
N MET A 377 4.35 -24.78 25.30
CA MET A 377 5.05 -23.91 24.36
C MET A 377 6.24 -23.27 25.07
N GLN A 378 7.43 -23.68 24.69
CA GLN A 378 8.65 -23.02 25.12
C GLN A 378 8.67 -21.59 24.52
N LYS A 379 8.74 -20.61 25.42
CA LYS A 379 9.17 -19.22 25.11
C LYS A 379 10.43 -19.28 24.26
N GLY A 380 10.47 -18.44 23.20
CA GLY A 380 11.59 -18.35 22.27
C GLY A 380 12.94 -18.37 22.98
N SER A 381 13.82 -19.26 22.58
CA SER A 381 15.20 -19.31 23.04
C SER A 381 15.89 -18.04 22.52
N LYS A 382 16.23 -17.10 23.42
CA LYS A 382 17.25 -16.09 23.12
C LYS A 382 18.49 -16.82 22.65
N VAL A 383 18.92 -16.58 21.42
CA VAL A 383 20.22 -17.03 20.91
C VAL A 383 21.27 -16.18 21.63
N SER A 384 21.63 -16.60 22.84
CA SER A 384 22.68 -15.96 23.62
C SER A 384 24.05 -16.30 23.00
N GLY A 385 24.77 -15.28 22.54
CA GLY A 385 26.17 -15.42 22.09
C GLY A 385 26.42 -15.11 20.60
N VAL A 386 25.42 -14.68 19.83
CA VAL A 386 25.64 -14.21 18.45
C VAL A 386 25.98 -12.72 18.48
N SER A 387 27.17 -12.35 18.00
CA SER A 387 27.58 -10.95 17.81
C SER A 387 27.02 -10.43 16.47
N PHE A 388 26.71 -9.12 16.42
CA PHE A 388 26.30 -8.47 15.17
C PHE A 388 27.39 -8.64 14.10
N PRO A 389 27.03 -9.03 12.86
CA PRO A 389 27.99 -9.23 11.77
C PRO A 389 28.43 -7.85 11.22
N LYS A 390 29.50 -7.28 11.79
CA LYS A 390 29.97 -5.92 11.46
C LYS A 390 30.23 -5.70 9.96
N GLU A 391 30.59 -6.75 9.23
CA GLU A 391 30.77 -6.71 7.79
C GLU A 391 29.50 -6.25 7.05
N THR A 392 28.31 -6.47 7.63
CA THR A 392 27.03 -6.07 7.02
C THR A 392 26.80 -4.55 7.04
N GLU A 393 27.52 -3.81 7.89
CA GLU A 393 27.46 -2.34 7.90
C GLU A 393 27.94 -1.75 6.57
N ALA A 394 28.93 -2.39 5.92
CA ALA A 394 29.45 -1.98 4.63
C ALA A 394 28.48 -2.27 3.46
N TRP A 395 27.40 -3.02 3.69
CA TRP A 395 26.40 -3.35 2.67
C TRP A 395 25.42 -2.22 2.38
N ILE A 396 25.40 -1.19 3.23
CA ILE A 396 24.55 -0.01 3.05
C ILE A 396 25.36 1.28 3.01
N GLN A 397 24.86 2.24 2.26
CA GLN A 397 25.40 3.59 2.21
C GLN A 397 25.05 4.33 3.50
N HIS A 398 25.92 5.26 3.93
CA HIS A 398 25.68 6.10 5.10
C HIS A 398 25.38 5.30 6.38
N ALA A 399 26.11 4.21 6.61
CA ALA A 399 25.91 3.30 7.75
C ALA A 399 25.83 4.03 9.11
N GLY A 400 26.54 5.18 9.27
CA GLY A 400 26.48 6.02 10.47
C GLY A 400 25.09 6.60 10.79
N ASN A 401 24.16 6.61 9.83
CA ASN A 401 22.78 7.07 10.03
C ASN A 401 21.86 5.97 10.60
N PHE A 402 22.40 4.79 10.90
CA PHE A 402 21.62 3.64 11.35
C PHE A 402 22.10 3.10 12.69
N SER A 403 21.14 2.62 13.48
CA SER A 403 21.35 1.79 14.68
C SER A 403 21.24 0.32 14.27
N PHE A 404 22.29 -0.44 14.51
CA PHE A 404 22.38 -1.85 14.14
C PHE A 404 22.05 -2.74 15.33
N ARG A 405 21.26 -3.76 15.11
CA ARG A 405 20.86 -4.71 16.16
C ARG A 405 20.54 -6.10 15.63
N ILE A 406 20.51 -7.06 16.50
CA ILE A 406 20.04 -8.42 16.22
C ILE A 406 18.66 -8.59 16.86
N GLU A 407 17.70 -9.01 16.08
CA GLU A 407 16.39 -9.44 16.54
C GLU A 407 16.15 -10.89 16.12
N ASP A 408 16.09 -11.78 17.09
CA ASP A 408 16.05 -13.23 16.88
C ASP A 408 17.23 -13.72 16.01
N THR A 409 17.00 -13.98 14.74
CA THR A 409 17.99 -14.41 13.74
C THR A 409 18.26 -13.36 12.67
N LEU A 410 17.74 -12.15 12.83
CA LEU A 410 17.85 -11.08 11.85
C LEU A 410 18.84 -10.01 12.30
N ALA A 411 19.75 -9.64 11.42
CA ALA A 411 20.55 -8.42 11.56
C ALA A 411 19.76 -7.28 10.89
N ILE A 412 19.38 -6.27 11.67
CA ILE A 412 18.58 -5.15 11.20
C ILE A 412 19.29 -3.82 11.39
N ALA A 413 19.03 -2.88 10.47
CA ALA A 413 19.45 -1.49 10.53
C ALA A 413 18.21 -0.60 10.59
N ILE A 414 18.07 0.16 11.68
CA ILE A 414 16.98 1.10 11.90
C ILE A 414 17.55 2.51 11.84
N PRO A 415 16.90 3.50 11.21
CA PRO A 415 17.35 4.88 11.22
C PRO A 415 17.64 5.34 12.66
N ALA A 416 18.85 5.85 12.91
CA ALA A 416 19.34 6.11 14.26
C ALA A 416 18.44 7.08 15.04
N ASP A 417 17.92 8.11 14.38
CA ASP A 417 17.02 9.12 14.97
C ASP A 417 15.71 8.52 15.49
N TYR A 418 15.32 7.35 14.99
CA TYR A 418 14.07 6.67 15.33
C TYR A 418 14.25 5.37 16.11
N ALA A 419 15.48 5.04 16.52
CA ALA A 419 15.74 3.81 17.24
C ALA A 419 14.98 3.74 18.59
N GLY A 420 14.90 4.86 19.33
CA GLY A 420 14.12 4.95 20.56
C GLY A 420 12.62 4.88 20.34
N PHE A 421 12.11 5.53 19.28
CA PHE A 421 10.70 5.46 18.92
C PHE A 421 10.29 4.06 18.45
N TYR A 422 11.16 3.37 17.72
CA TYR A 422 10.95 1.96 17.39
C TYR A 422 10.81 1.08 18.64
N ASP A 423 11.65 1.29 19.67
CA ASP A 423 11.57 0.54 20.92
C ASP A 423 10.25 0.83 21.64
N GLU A 424 9.79 2.10 21.68
CA GLU A 424 8.49 2.51 22.22
C GLU A 424 7.32 1.82 21.47
N LEU A 425 7.33 1.83 20.14
CA LEU A 425 6.30 1.15 19.35
C LEU A 425 6.23 -0.34 19.63
N LYS A 426 7.39 -0.98 19.82
CA LYS A 426 7.50 -2.44 20.06
C LYS A 426 6.89 -2.87 21.40
N GLU A 427 6.78 -1.96 22.37
CA GLU A 427 6.14 -2.25 23.67
C GLU A 427 4.62 -2.42 23.57
N SER A 428 3.99 -1.76 22.60
CA SER A 428 2.52 -1.70 22.47
C SER A 428 2.00 -2.29 21.16
N LEU A 429 2.80 -2.31 20.10
CA LEU A 429 2.36 -2.68 18.76
C LEU A 429 3.06 -3.94 18.26
N ARG A 430 2.36 -4.68 17.44
CA ARG A 430 2.93 -5.76 16.65
C ARG A 430 3.60 -5.20 15.40
N ILE A 431 4.92 -5.21 15.36
CA ILE A 431 5.73 -4.78 14.22
C ILE A 431 5.98 -5.97 13.30
N LEU A 432 5.80 -5.78 11.99
CA LEU A 432 6.05 -6.76 10.95
C LEU A 432 7.37 -6.50 10.21
N HIS A 433 7.73 -5.23 10.05
CA HIS A 433 8.93 -4.79 9.37
C HIS A 433 9.37 -3.43 9.91
N ALA A 434 10.66 -3.20 10.01
CA ALA A 434 11.23 -1.89 10.35
C ALA A 434 12.61 -1.73 9.72
N GLY A 435 12.87 -0.55 9.17
CA GLY A 435 14.16 -0.23 8.59
C GLY A 435 14.58 -1.19 7.48
N ILE A 436 15.78 -1.77 7.61
CA ILE A 436 16.33 -2.72 6.65
C ILE A 436 16.72 -4.00 7.39
N THR A 437 16.18 -5.13 6.98
CA THR A 437 16.78 -6.42 7.36
C THR A 437 17.99 -6.63 6.46
N LEU A 438 19.20 -6.58 7.04
CA LEU A 438 20.45 -6.74 6.30
C LEU A 438 20.73 -8.21 5.97
N ALA A 439 20.60 -9.07 6.98
CA ALA A 439 20.88 -10.50 6.84
C ALA A 439 20.04 -11.35 7.78
N GLU A 440 19.92 -12.63 7.44
CA GLU A 440 19.33 -13.67 8.28
C GLU A 440 20.38 -14.74 8.62
N LEU A 441 20.48 -15.12 9.89
CA LEU A 441 21.38 -16.18 10.33
C LEU A 441 20.84 -17.55 9.93
N LYS A 442 21.55 -18.25 9.05
CA LYS A 442 21.25 -19.63 8.62
C LYS A 442 22.38 -20.56 9.04
N GLY A 443 22.16 -21.27 10.13
CA GLY A 443 23.21 -22.08 10.75
C GLY A 443 24.32 -21.20 11.33
N LYS A 444 25.49 -21.09 10.67
CA LYS A 444 26.61 -20.23 11.06
C LYS A 444 26.82 -19.04 10.12
N ASP A 445 26.12 -19.02 8.98
CA ASP A 445 26.32 -18.03 7.91
C ASP A 445 25.24 -16.94 7.98
N TRP A 446 25.65 -15.69 7.84
CA TRP A 446 24.76 -14.56 7.63
C TRP A 446 24.43 -14.45 6.14
N MET A 447 23.18 -14.73 5.80
CA MET A 447 22.67 -14.67 4.44
C MET A 447 22.06 -13.30 4.16
N PRO A 448 22.49 -12.57 3.11
CA PRO A 448 21.92 -11.28 2.78
C PRO A 448 20.42 -11.40 2.52
N SER A 449 19.67 -10.46 3.09
CA SER A 449 18.20 -10.45 3.01
C SER A 449 17.73 -9.86 1.69
N HIS A 450 16.55 -10.28 1.24
CA HIS A 450 15.88 -9.66 0.09
C HIS A 450 15.52 -8.19 0.35
N THR A 451 15.21 -7.81 1.60
CA THR A 451 14.97 -6.42 2.01
C THR A 451 16.17 -5.52 1.71
N LEU A 452 17.39 -6.02 1.96
CA LEU A 452 18.61 -5.31 1.60
C LEU A 452 18.72 -5.07 0.10
N ALA A 453 18.45 -6.08 -0.73
CA ALA A 453 18.50 -5.94 -2.18
C ALA A 453 17.52 -4.88 -2.72
N MET A 454 16.37 -4.73 -2.07
CA MET A 454 15.35 -3.75 -2.45
C MET A 454 15.64 -2.34 -1.95
N SER A 455 16.53 -2.19 -0.95
CA SER A 455 16.78 -0.91 -0.28
C SER A 455 17.42 0.13 -1.20
N THR A 456 16.91 1.37 -1.10
CA THR A 456 17.46 2.54 -1.82
C THR A 456 18.87 2.93 -1.35
N VAL A 457 19.28 2.47 -0.17
CA VAL A 457 20.62 2.71 0.39
C VAL A 457 21.55 1.50 0.27
N LEU A 458 21.20 0.50 -0.54
CA LEU A 458 22.09 -0.63 -0.84
C LEU A 458 23.42 -0.14 -1.42
N CYS A 459 24.55 -0.57 -0.84
CA CYS A 459 25.87 -0.43 -1.46
C CYS A 459 26.04 -1.56 -2.49
N LYS A 460 25.74 -1.26 -3.76
CA LYS A 460 25.76 -2.28 -4.83
C LYS A 460 27.14 -2.91 -4.99
N ASP A 461 28.22 -2.15 -4.75
CA ASP A 461 29.61 -2.60 -4.90
C ASP A 461 30.05 -3.56 -3.78
N ALA A 462 29.23 -3.72 -2.73
CA ALA A 462 29.49 -4.70 -1.68
C ALA A 462 29.30 -6.15 -2.15
N PHE A 463 28.71 -6.38 -3.31
CA PHE A 463 28.44 -7.70 -3.86
C PHE A 463 28.83 -7.79 -5.34
N PRO A 464 29.33 -8.97 -5.81
CA PRO A 464 29.38 -9.27 -7.22
C PRO A 464 27.97 -9.11 -7.82
N GLN A 465 27.89 -8.56 -9.03
CA GLN A 465 26.63 -8.32 -9.72
C GLN A 465 26.55 -9.09 -11.02
N THR A 466 25.33 -9.44 -11.44
CA THR A 466 25.06 -9.98 -12.78
C THR A 466 23.67 -9.53 -13.25
N ASP A 467 23.61 -9.04 -14.48
CA ASP A 467 22.33 -8.62 -15.07
C ASP A 467 21.67 -9.81 -15.77
N LEU A 468 20.39 -10.02 -15.46
CA LEU A 468 19.62 -11.16 -15.97
C LEU A 468 18.92 -10.80 -17.27
N THR A 469 18.84 -11.74 -18.20
CA THR A 469 17.88 -11.66 -19.30
C THR A 469 16.45 -11.73 -18.77
N LEU A 470 15.46 -11.31 -19.57
CA LEU A 470 14.05 -11.40 -19.18
C LEU A 470 13.66 -12.83 -18.76
N ALA A 471 14.09 -13.83 -19.54
CA ALA A 471 13.79 -15.23 -19.23
C ALA A 471 14.41 -15.67 -17.89
N GLN A 472 15.66 -15.31 -17.62
CA GLN A 472 16.31 -15.61 -16.33
C GLN A 472 15.65 -14.85 -15.17
N ALA A 473 15.25 -13.58 -15.37
CA ALA A 473 14.57 -12.79 -14.36
C ALA A 473 13.20 -13.40 -14.00
N LEU A 474 12.43 -13.87 -14.98
CA LEU A 474 11.17 -14.57 -14.73
C LEU A 474 11.37 -15.90 -14.00
N SER A 475 12.40 -16.70 -14.38
CA SER A 475 12.76 -17.91 -13.64
C SER A 475 13.19 -17.58 -12.19
N TYR A 476 13.94 -16.49 -11.99
CA TYR A 476 14.29 -16.00 -10.66
C TYR A 476 13.04 -15.65 -9.84
N LEU A 477 12.11 -14.89 -10.42
CA LEU A 477 10.86 -14.48 -9.76
C LEU A 477 9.90 -15.65 -9.51
N ARG A 478 9.97 -16.73 -10.29
CA ARG A 478 9.27 -18.00 -10.04
C ARG A 478 9.94 -18.86 -8.97
N ARG A 479 11.16 -18.44 -8.55
CA ARG A 479 12.02 -19.18 -7.64
C ARG A 479 12.51 -20.50 -8.23
N GLU A 480 12.68 -20.54 -9.52
CA GLU A 480 13.32 -21.61 -10.24
C GLU A 480 14.84 -21.51 -10.16
N ALA A 481 15.54 -22.59 -10.47
CA ALA A 481 17.00 -22.57 -10.56
C ALA A 481 17.44 -21.75 -11.77
N ILE A 482 18.44 -20.90 -11.57
CA ILE A 482 19.08 -20.15 -12.68
C ILE A 482 20.54 -20.57 -12.81
N ILE A 483 21.06 -20.52 -14.01
CA ILE A 483 22.46 -20.73 -14.33
C ILE A 483 23.06 -19.37 -14.66
N LEU A 484 24.12 -19.01 -13.96
CA LEU A 484 24.87 -17.78 -14.19
C LEU A 484 26.06 -18.08 -15.10
N ASP A 485 26.59 -17.04 -15.75
CA ASP A 485 27.82 -17.14 -16.53
C ASP A 485 28.97 -17.67 -15.65
N SER A 486 29.89 -18.43 -16.25
CA SER A 486 31.04 -19.03 -15.58
C SER A 486 32.03 -18.00 -15.01
N SER A 487 32.01 -16.76 -15.51
CA SER A 487 32.81 -15.64 -15.01
C SER A 487 32.29 -15.07 -13.69
N VAL A 488 31.02 -15.34 -13.32
CA VAL A 488 30.42 -14.84 -12.08
C VAL A 488 31.01 -15.59 -10.87
N PRO A 489 31.59 -14.89 -9.89
CA PRO A 489 32.23 -15.53 -8.74
C PRO A 489 31.24 -16.34 -7.88
N LYS A 490 31.76 -17.38 -7.19
CA LYS A 490 31.00 -18.14 -6.21
C LYS A 490 30.71 -17.30 -4.98
N GLY A 491 29.57 -17.57 -4.31
CA GLY A 491 29.13 -16.83 -3.13
C GLY A 491 27.80 -16.11 -3.36
N TYR A 492 27.53 -15.10 -2.55
CA TYR A 492 26.34 -14.26 -2.71
C TYR A 492 26.55 -13.27 -3.86
N VAL A 493 25.60 -13.24 -4.78
CA VAL A 493 25.60 -12.39 -5.98
C VAL A 493 24.30 -11.61 -6.02
N LEU A 494 24.40 -10.30 -6.21
CA LEU A 494 23.26 -9.44 -6.47
C LEU A 494 22.82 -9.63 -7.93
N VAL A 495 21.62 -10.13 -8.14
CA VAL A 495 21.04 -10.21 -9.49
C VAL A 495 20.25 -8.96 -9.78
N THR A 496 20.44 -8.43 -10.99
CA THR A 496 19.77 -7.24 -11.49
C THR A 496 18.98 -7.58 -12.75
N TYR A 497 18.04 -6.72 -13.10
CA TYR A 497 17.40 -6.70 -14.41
C TYR A 497 17.42 -5.28 -14.93
N ARG A 498 18.03 -5.07 -16.08
CA ARG A 498 18.30 -3.72 -16.63
C ARG A 498 19.01 -2.81 -15.59
N HIS A 499 19.98 -3.39 -14.90
CA HIS A 499 20.78 -2.76 -13.83
C HIS A 499 19.99 -2.32 -12.59
N VAL A 500 18.71 -2.69 -12.48
CA VAL A 500 17.90 -2.50 -11.27
C VAL A 500 18.01 -3.75 -10.41
N PRO A 501 18.36 -3.64 -9.11
CA PRO A 501 18.44 -4.78 -8.21
C PRO A 501 17.11 -5.55 -8.14
N LEU A 502 17.19 -6.87 -8.30
CA LEU A 502 16.05 -7.78 -8.26
C LEU A 502 16.11 -8.72 -7.05
N GLY A 503 17.30 -8.97 -6.50
CA GLY A 503 17.50 -9.78 -5.31
C GLY A 503 18.86 -10.47 -5.27
N PHE A 504 18.99 -11.50 -4.43
CA PHE A 504 20.21 -12.26 -4.28
C PHE A 504 20.07 -13.72 -4.71
N VAL A 505 21.20 -14.30 -5.13
CA VAL A 505 21.41 -15.73 -5.28
C VAL A 505 22.68 -16.16 -4.57
N LYS A 506 22.81 -17.44 -4.18
CA LYS A 506 24.08 -18.03 -3.76
C LYS A 506 24.62 -18.87 -4.91
N ASN A 507 25.63 -18.34 -5.62
CA ASN A 507 26.28 -19.03 -6.74
C ASN A 507 27.18 -20.15 -6.22
N LEU A 508 26.95 -21.38 -6.64
CA LEU A 508 27.76 -22.56 -6.31
C LEU A 508 28.72 -22.95 -7.45
N GLY A 509 28.67 -22.22 -8.58
CA GLY A 509 29.45 -22.45 -9.79
C GLY A 509 28.71 -23.26 -10.85
N ASN A 510 28.15 -24.42 -10.51
CA ASN A 510 27.35 -25.25 -11.42
C ASN A 510 25.84 -24.93 -11.37
N ARG A 511 25.38 -24.22 -10.37
CA ARG A 511 24.02 -23.72 -10.19
C ARG A 511 24.01 -22.55 -9.22
N ALA A 512 22.95 -21.75 -9.24
CA ALA A 512 22.71 -20.71 -8.25
C ALA A 512 21.46 -21.05 -7.41
N ASN A 513 21.60 -21.01 -6.08
CA ASN A 513 20.45 -21.13 -5.19
C ASN A 513 19.70 -19.80 -5.18
N ASN A 514 18.46 -19.84 -5.55
CA ASN A 514 17.56 -18.69 -5.61
C ASN A 514 17.09 -18.28 -4.21
N LEU A 515 17.38 -17.03 -3.81
CA LEU A 515 17.03 -16.49 -2.49
C LEU A 515 15.77 -15.59 -2.53
N TYR A 516 15.04 -15.55 -3.64
CA TYR A 516 13.79 -14.80 -3.73
C TYR A 516 12.78 -15.30 -2.69
N PRO A 517 12.00 -14.44 -2.01
CA PRO A 517 11.01 -14.84 -1.02
C PRO A 517 9.98 -15.81 -1.61
N GLN A 518 9.68 -16.90 -0.88
CA GLN A 518 8.77 -17.95 -1.36
C GLN A 518 7.34 -17.42 -1.54
N GLU A 519 6.96 -16.52 -0.66
CA GLU A 519 5.62 -15.94 -0.62
C GLU A 519 5.36 -15.01 -1.81
N TRP A 520 6.40 -14.35 -2.32
CA TRP A 520 6.32 -13.31 -3.37
C TRP A 520 6.48 -13.86 -4.80
N ARG A 521 6.76 -15.17 -4.91
CA ARG A 521 7.02 -15.77 -6.22
C ARG A 521 5.84 -15.67 -7.17
N ILE A 522 6.12 -15.50 -8.45
CA ILE A 522 5.14 -15.67 -9.53
C ILE A 522 4.66 -17.11 -9.51
N ARG A 523 3.35 -17.34 -9.36
CA ARG A 523 2.75 -18.67 -9.28
C ARG A 523 2.30 -19.22 -10.62
N SER A 524 2.08 -18.33 -11.61
CA SER A 524 1.69 -18.71 -12.95
C SER A 524 2.85 -19.40 -13.67
N GLY A 525 2.63 -20.63 -14.13
CA GLY A 525 3.55 -21.30 -15.07
C GLY A 525 3.42 -20.82 -16.50
N TYR A 526 2.32 -20.13 -16.83
CA TYR A 526 2.08 -19.55 -18.15
C TYR A 526 2.74 -18.18 -18.25
N THR A 527 3.39 -17.90 -19.36
CA THR A 527 3.89 -16.58 -19.73
C THR A 527 3.18 -16.17 -21.01
N PRO A 528 2.55 -15.00 -21.09
CA PRO A 528 1.96 -14.51 -22.34
C PRO A 528 2.99 -14.51 -23.48
N GLU A 529 2.55 -14.80 -24.70
CA GLU A 529 3.43 -14.78 -25.90
C GLU A 529 3.99 -13.39 -26.16
N GLU A 530 3.15 -12.36 -25.97
CA GLU A 530 3.56 -10.96 -26.06
C GLU A 530 3.58 -10.32 -24.66
N LEU A 531 4.76 -9.95 -24.22
CA LEU A 531 4.99 -9.16 -23.02
C LEU A 531 5.26 -7.72 -23.44
N HIS A 532 4.44 -6.82 -22.94
CA HIS A 532 4.62 -5.38 -23.15
C HIS A 532 5.03 -4.74 -21.81
N PRO A 533 6.32 -4.78 -21.43
CA PRO A 533 6.79 -4.16 -20.20
C PRO A 533 6.60 -2.63 -20.28
N VAL A 534 6.43 -2.00 -19.10
CA VAL A 534 6.28 -0.54 -19.02
C VAL A 534 7.47 0.20 -19.62
N TYR A 535 8.66 -0.37 -19.47
CA TYR A 535 9.91 0.19 -19.99
C TYR A 535 10.54 -0.76 -21.02
N GLU A 536 10.15 -0.66 -22.28
CA GLU A 536 10.72 -1.51 -23.35
C GLU A 536 12.21 -1.20 -23.61
N ASN A 537 12.62 0.09 -23.55
CA ASN A 537 13.97 0.58 -23.90
C ASN A 537 14.64 1.38 -22.78
N LEU A 538 14.69 0.85 -21.55
CA LEU A 538 15.24 1.56 -20.39
C LEU A 538 16.70 2.01 -20.58
N LEU A 539 17.52 1.25 -21.31
CA LEU A 539 18.93 1.58 -21.57
C LEU A 539 19.11 2.83 -22.44
N GLU A 540 18.20 3.09 -23.39
CA GLU A 540 18.24 4.31 -24.22
C GLU A 540 17.87 5.55 -23.40
N LEU A 541 16.95 5.41 -22.42
CA LEU A 541 16.55 6.49 -21.53
C LEU A 541 17.67 6.89 -20.55
N ALA A 542 18.46 5.93 -20.07
CA ALA A 542 19.60 6.19 -19.19
C ALA A 542 20.75 6.92 -19.93
N ALA A 543 20.95 6.66 -21.21
CA ALA A 543 21.93 7.35 -22.04
C ALA A 543 21.56 8.83 -22.30
N CYS A 544 20.27 9.13 -22.45
CA CYS A 544 19.77 10.51 -22.58
C CYS A 544 19.90 11.33 -21.29
N SER A 545 19.79 10.70 -20.11
CA SER A 545 19.91 11.39 -18.82
C SER A 545 21.36 11.61 -18.35
N ALA A 546 22.33 10.90 -18.94
CA ALA A 546 23.76 10.99 -18.58
C ALA A 546 24.54 12.07 -19.35
N GLY A 547 23.85 13.02 -20.02
CA GLY A 547 24.44 14.25 -20.52
C GLY A 547 25.48 14.06 -21.61
N SER A 548 25.08 13.60 -22.79
CA SER A 548 25.80 13.83 -24.05
C SER A 548 24.90 14.67 -24.95
N ALA A 549 25.34 15.88 -25.25
CA ALA A 549 24.68 16.82 -26.13
C ALA A 549 24.51 16.22 -27.54
N ALA A 550 23.28 15.84 -27.88
CA ALA A 550 22.72 15.79 -29.23
C ALA A 550 21.23 15.43 -29.12
N CYS A 551 20.40 16.42 -28.76
CA CYS A 551 18.98 16.36 -29.13
C CYS A 551 18.88 16.57 -30.63
N PRO A 552 18.20 15.70 -31.40
CA PRO A 552 17.82 16.06 -32.76
C PRO A 552 16.81 17.21 -32.72
N ASN A 553 17.04 18.21 -33.55
CA ASN A 553 16.23 19.41 -33.71
C ASN A 553 14.73 19.09 -33.80
N PRO A 554 13.87 19.95 -33.27
CA PRO A 554 12.43 19.88 -33.52
C PRO A 554 12.15 20.07 -35.02
N LEU A 555 11.18 19.32 -35.50
CA LEU A 555 10.67 19.41 -36.87
C LEU A 555 10.25 20.86 -37.20
N PRO A 556 10.45 21.34 -38.44
CA PRO A 556 10.15 22.70 -38.83
C PRO A 556 8.65 22.97 -38.81
N ASP A 557 8.32 24.20 -38.37
CA ASP A 557 6.98 24.77 -38.36
C ASP A 557 6.24 24.56 -39.68
N SER A 558 4.98 24.11 -39.57
CA SER A 558 4.06 24.06 -40.70
C SER A 558 3.70 25.50 -41.13
N PRO A 559 3.64 25.83 -42.41
CA PRO A 559 3.33 27.16 -42.88
C PRO A 559 1.86 27.50 -42.62
N SER A 560 1.66 28.70 -42.10
CA SER A 560 0.37 29.39 -41.99
C SER A 560 -0.33 29.50 -43.36
N ALA A 561 -1.56 29.05 -43.45
CA ALA A 561 -2.62 29.56 -44.31
C ALA A 561 -3.98 29.36 -43.63
#